data_55ea3104086ee3d056374e0c342a7231
#
_entry.id   55ea3104086ee3d056374e0c342a7231
#
_cell.length_a   1.000
_cell.length_b   1.000
_cell.length_c   1.000
_cell.angle_alpha   90.00
_cell.angle_beta   90.00
_cell.angle_gamma   90.00
#
_symmetry.space_group_name_H-M   'P 1'
#
loop_
_entity.id
_entity.type
_entity.pdbx_description
1 polymer ?
#
loop_
_entity_poly.entity_id
_entity_poly.type
_entity_poly.pdbx_seq_one_letter_code
_entity_poly.pdbx_strand_id
1 'polypeptide(L)'
;MRAGFRQHFSPRRQNESHPMKKIEAIIKPFKLEEVKDALSDIGVEGMTVTEVKGFGRQKGHTEIYRGSEYTVDFLPKIKLELVLPDGRVDAAVAAIVKAAKTGKIGDGKVFVSNVDDAIRIRTDEKGDAAV
;
A
#
# COMPACT_ATOMS: atom_id res chain seq x y z
N MET A 1 -11.34 7.62 38.91
CA MET A 1 -11.07 7.79 38.80
C MET A 1 -11.02 8.00 38.50
N ARG A 2 -10.86 8.09 38.21
CA ARG A 2 -10.39 8.26 37.95
C ARG A 2 -9.78 8.22 37.67
N ALA A 3 -9.62 8.73 37.88
CA ALA A 3 -8.48 8.59 37.58
C ALA A 3 -8.17 7.68 36.90
N GLY A 4 -8.49 7.06 37.20
CA GLY A 4 -8.10 6.06 36.60
C GLY A 4 -8.25 6.02 35.24
N PHE A 5 -8.83 6.35 34.70
CA PHE A 5 -8.99 6.15 33.47
C PHE A 5 -7.95 6.47 32.57
N ARG A 6 -7.21 7.28 32.77
CA ARG A 6 -6.35 7.64 31.89
C ARG A 6 -5.20 6.82 31.77
N GLN A 7 -4.90 6.07 32.60
CA GLN A 7 -3.74 5.38 32.53
C GLN A 7 -3.66 4.50 31.39
N HIS A 8 -4.60 4.38 30.61
CA HIS A 8 -4.50 3.53 29.50
C HIS A 8 -3.67 4.01 28.40
N PHE A 9 -3.04 5.12 28.53
CA PHE A 9 -2.31 5.65 27.43
C PHE A 9 -0.89 5.33 27.40
N SER A 10 -0.46 4.20 27.90
CA SER A 10 0.94 3.84 27.76
C SER A 10 1.23 3.66 26.27
N PRO A 11 2.42 4.04 25.82
CA PRO A 11 2.79 3.88 24.43
C PRO A 11 2.68 2.45 23.96
N ARG A 12 3.06 1.51 24.87
CA ARG A 12 2.98 0.16 24.49
C ARG A 12 1.59 -0.28 24.19
N ARG A 13 0.65 0.17 24.98
CA ARG A 13 -0.69 -0.19 24.72
C ARG A 13 -1.18 0.38 23.42
N GLN A 14 -0.78 1.57 23.06
CA GLN A 14 -1.18 2.13 21.81
C GLN A 14 -0.63 1.34 20.65
N ASN A 15 0.60 0.84 20.77
CA ASN A 15 1.14 0.01 19.72
C ASN A 15 0.36 -1.27 19.59
N GLU A 16 -0.05 -1.81 20.72
CA GLU A 16 -0.83 -3.02 20.71
C GLU A 16 -2.22 -2.82 20.15
N SER A 17 -2.68 -1.56 20.08
CA SER A 17 -4.00 -1.31 19.54
C SER A 17 -4.02 -1.28 18.02
N HIS A 18 -2.88 -1.54 17.38
CA HIS A 18 -2.79 -1.52 15.93
C HIS A 18 -2.35 -2.89 15.42
N PRO A 19 -3.19 -3.91 15.61
CA PRO A 19 -2.81 -5.26 15.16
C PRO A 19 -2.94 -5.45 13.66
N MET A 20 -3.45 -4.46 12.96
CA MET A 20 -3.60 -4.49 11.52
C MET A 20 -2.87 -3.32 10.92
N LYS A 21 -2.40 -3.51 9.70
CA LYS A 21 -1.77 -2.43 8.98
C LYS A 21 -2.29 -2.36 7.56
N LYS A 22 -2.27 -1.17 7.01
CA LYS A 22 -2.59 -0.95 5.61
C LYS A 22 -1.30 -0.82 4.84
N ILE A 23 -1.21 -1.53 3.75
CA ILE A 23 -0.12 -1.42 2.80
C ILE A 23 -0.67 -0.70 1.60
N GLU A 24 0.01 0.35 1.19
CA GLU A 24 -0.35 1.08 -0.01
C GLU A 24 0.89 1.11 -0.89
N ALA A 25 0.79 0.54 -2.07
CA ALA A 25 1.94 0.45 -2.97
C ALA A 25 1.62 1.17 -4.28
N ILE A 26 2.54 2.03 -4.70
CA ILE A 26 2.44 2.70 -5.99
C ILE A 26 3.49 2.06 -6.89
N ILE A 27 3.04 1.43 -7.98
CA ILE A 27 3.91 0.63 -8.82
C ILE A 27 3.72 0.99 -10.30
N LYS A 28 4.66 0.54 -11.12
CA LYS A 28 4.51 0.66 -12.57
C LYS A 28 3.37 -0.24 -13.05
N PRO A 29 2.55 0.23 -13.98
CA PRO A 29 1.36 -0.53 -14.39
C PRO A 29 1.65 -1.94 -14.89
N PHE A 30 2.75 -2.13 -15.60
CA PHE A 30 3.02 -3.45 -16.17
C PHE A 30 3.51 -4.46 -15.14
N LYS A 31 3.70 -4.02 -13.89
CA LYS A 31 4.08 -4.92 -12.81
C LYS A 31 2.89 -5.45 -12.02
N LEU A 32 1.69 -5.00 -12.34
CA LEU A 32 0.51 -5.37 -11.56
C LEU A 32 0.33 -6.88 -11.45
N GLU A 33 0.40 -7.59 -12.56
CA GLU A 33 0.17 -9.04 -12.54
C GLU A 33 1.22 -9.76 -11.73
N GLU A 34 2.48 -9.38 -11.86
CA GLU A 34 3.55 -10.00 -11.09
C GLU A 34 3.36 -9.79 -9.59
N VAL A 35 2.94 -8.58 -9.19
CA VAL A 35 2.71 -8.28 -7.79
C VAL A 35 1.50 -9.07 -7.28
N LYS A 36 0.44 -9.13 -8.07
CA LYS A 36 -0.74 -9.90 -7.69
C LYS A 36 -0.39 -11.36 -7.47
N ASP A 37 0.37 -11.93 -8.39
CA ASP A 37 0.77 -13.33 -8.28
C ASP A 37 1.67 -13.58 -7.08
N ALA A 38 2.60 -12.67 -6.81
CA ALA A 38 3.48 -12.79 -5.66
C ALA A 38 2.71 -12.75 -4.34
N LEU A 39 1.69 -11.90 -4.25
CA LEU A 39 0.86 -11.83 -3.05
C LEU A 39 -0.01 -13.08 -2.92
N SER A 40 -0.55 -13.55 -4.02
CA SER A 40 -1.36 -14.76 -4.01
C SER A 40 -0.53 -15.97 -3.55
N ASP A 41 0.73 -16.03 -3.97
CA ASP A 41 1.62 -17.13 -3.59
C ASP A 41 1.84 -17.22 -2.09
N ILE A 42 1.73 -16.12 -1.37
CA ILE A 42 1.86 -16.14 0.09
C ILE A 42 0.50 -16.07 0.78
N GLY A 43 -0.58 -16.32 0.05
CA GLY A 43 -1.90 -16.43 0.62
C GLY A 43 -2.64 -15.12 0.83
N VAL A 44 -2.18 -14.04 0.21
CA VAL A 44 -2.85 -12.75 0.29
C VAL A 44 -3.64 -12.57 -1.00
N GLU A 45 -4.95 -12.48 -0.90
CA GLU A 45 -5.78 -12.43 -2.10
C GLU A 45 -6.67 -11.21 -2.20
N GLY A 46 -6.91 -10.51 -1.11
CA GLY A 46 -7.76 -9.33 -1.16
C GLY A 46 -6.94 -8.09 -1.36
N MET A 47 -7.23 -7.32 -2.38
CA MET A 47 -6.59 -6.05 -2.59
C MET A 47 -7.48 -5.14 -3.43
N THR A 48 -7.30 -3.84 -3.28
CA THR A 48 -7.99 -2.84 -4.08
C THR A 48 -6.98 -2.22 -5.03
N VAL A 49 -7.37 -2.06 -6.28
CA VAL A 49 -6.48 -1.55 -7.32
C VAL A 49 -7.09 -0.26 -7.87
N THR A 50 -6.28 0.78 -7.96
CA THR A 50 -6.71 2.06 -8.51
C THR A 50 -5.68 2.53 -9.52
N GLU A 51 -6.15 3.02 -10.65
CA GLU A 51 -5.26 3.65 -11.61
C GLU A 51 -5.04 5.09 -11.19
N VAL A 52 -3.79 5.50 -11.10
CA VAL A 52 -3.44 6.83 -10.65
C VAL A 52 -2.38 7.42 -11.57
N LYS A 53 -2.08 8.69 -11.37
CA LYS A 53 -0.99 9.34 -12.11
C LYS A 53 0.03 9.80 -11.10
N GLY A 54 1.28 9.53 -11.39
CA GLY A 54 2.37 9.88 -10.51
C GLY A 54 3.22 10.99 -11.07
N PHE A 55 3.73 11.84 -10.20
CA PHE A 55 4.67 12.88 -10.54
C PHE A 55 5.91 12.67 -9.69
N GLY A 56 7.06 12.55 -10.31
CA GLY A 56 8.26 12.32 -9.52
C GLY A 56 9.50 12.37 -10.38
N ARG A 57 10.45 11.51 -10.01
CA ARG A 57 11.75 11.55 -10.65
C ARG A 57 11.77 11.13 -12.09
N GLN A 58 10.66 10.63 -12.62
CA GLN A 58 10.57 10.32 -14.03
C GLN A 58 10.31 11.55 -14.86
N LYS A 59 10.10 12.67 -14.25
CA LYS A 59 9.95 13.90 -15.01
C LYS A 59 11.23 14.09 -15.83
N GLY A 60 11.10 14.73 -16.92
CA GLY A 60 12.21 14.83 -17.87
C GLY A 60 11.99 13.97 -19.08
N HIS A 61 11.04 13.05 -19.00
CA HIS A 61 10.58 12.37 -20.18
C HIS A 61 9.96 13.43 -21.09
N THR A 62 10.47 13.56 -22.27
CA THR A 62 10.12 14.65 -23.15
C THR A 62 9.43 14.14 -24.39
N GLU A 63 8.40 14.86 -24.81
CA GLU A 63 7.69 14.54 -26.05
C GLU A 63 7.62 15.78 -26.90
N ILE A 64 7.45 15.59 -28.18
CA ILE A 64 7.28 16.68 -29.13
C ILE A 64 5.84 16.67 -29.57
N TYR A 65 5.17 17.81 -29.40
CA TYR A 65 3.78 17.93 -29.77
C TYR A 65 3.63 19.20 -30.60
N ARG A 66 3.18 19.04 -31.83
CA ARG A 66 2.99 20.17 -32.75
C ARG A 66 4.26 20.97 -32.93
N GLY A 67 5.38 20.30 -32.98
CA GLY A 67 6.66 20.97 -33.17
C GLY A 67 7.23 21.61 -31.94
N SER A 68 6.55 21.48 -30.79
CA SER A 68 7.06 22.02 -29.54
C SER A 68 7.39 20.86 -28.60
N GLU A 69 8.50 21.02 -27.92
CA GLU A 69 8.95 20.04 -26.97
C GLU A 69 8.46 20.41 -25.58
N TYR A 70 7.95 19.44 -24.84
CA TYR A 70 7.55 19.69 -23.47
C TYR A 70 7.77 18.45 -22.61
N THR A 71 7.88 18.66 -21.31
CA THR A 71 8.13 17.59 -20.36
C THR A 71 6.82 16.98 -19.91
N VAL A 72 6.76 15.65 -19.92
CA VAL A 72 5.61 14.94 -19.39
C VAL A 72 5.84 14.75 -17.90
N ASP A 73 5.04 15.40 -17.08
CA ASP A 73 5.21 15.38 -15.63
C ASP A 73 4.45 14.27 -14.94
N PHE A 74 3.31 13.88 -15.48
CA PHE A 74 2.47 12.86 -14.85
C PHE A 74 2.48 11.59 -15.66
N LEU A 75 2.75 10.48 -15.01
CA LEU A 75 2.83 9.18 -15.65
C LEU A 75 1.83 8.23 -14.99
N PRO A 76 1.28 7.30 -15.78
CA PRO A 76 0.34 6.34 -15.20
C PRO A 76 1.04 5.44 -14.21
N LYS A 77 0.36 5.16 -13.11
CA LYS A 77 0.80 4.26 -12.06
C LYS A 77 -0.40 3.46 -11.59
N ILE A 78 -0.11 2.41 -10.84
CA ILE A 78 -1.15 1.63 -10.17
C ILE A 78 -0.96 1.78 -8.67
N LYS A 79 -2.04 2.01 -7.96
CA LYS A 79 -2.04 2.00 -6.51
C LYS A 79 -2.74 0.74 -6.04
N LEU A 80 -2.05 -0.02 -5.21
CA LEU A 80 -2.61 -1.20 -4.57
C LEU A 80 -2.82 -0.88 -3.11
N GLU A 81 -3.96 -1.31 -2.56
CA GLU A 81 -4.22 -1.15 -1.15
C GLU A 81 -4.68 -2.47 -0.56
N LEU A 82 -4.11 -2.86 0.54
CA LEU A 82 -4.54 -4.04 1.25
C LEU A 82 -4.32 -3.84 2.74
N VAL A 83 -5.13 -4.49 3.55
CA VAL A 83 -5.03 -4.43 5.00
C VAL A 83 -4.82 -5.84 5.50
N LEU A 84 -3.83 -6.03 6.34
CA LEU A 84 -3.43 -7.34 6.82
C LEU A 84 -3.18 -7.31 8.32
N PRO A 85 -3.33 -8.46 8.97
CA PRO A 85 -2.85 -8.58 10.35
C PRO A 85 -1.36 -8.29 10.40
N ASP A 86 -0.92 -7.70 11.50
CA ASP A 86 0.45 -7.24 11.64
C ASP A 86 1.50 -8.30 11.31
N GLY A 87 1.24 -9.53 11.70
CA GLY A 87 2.21 -10.61 11.49
C GLY A 87 2.44 -10.98 10.03
N ARG A 88 1.59 -10.50 9.12
CA ARG A 88 1.73 -10.83 7.71
C ARG A 88 2.30 -9.70 6.88
N VAL A 89 2.52 -8.54 7.49
CA VAL A 89 2.89 -7.33 6.78
C VAL A 89 4.28 -7.44 6.16
N ASP A 90 5.25 -7.91 6.91
CA ASP A 90 6.62 -7.95 6.40
C ASP A 90 6.74 -8.84 5.17
N ALA A 91 6.07 -10.00 5.19
CA ALA A 91 6.11 -10.91 4.04
C ALA A 91 5.45 -10.29 2.82
N ALA A 92 4.34 -9.59 3.04
CA ALA A 92 3.62 -8.94 1.94
C ALA A 92 4.45 -7.81 1.33
N VAL A 93 5.06 -6.99 2.16
CA VAL A 93 5.91 -5.89 1.68
C VAL A 93 7.08 -6.45 0.89
N ALA A 94 7.73 -7.50 1.40
CA ALA A 94 8.85 -8.11 0.69
C ALA A 94 8.41 -8.65 -0.68
N ALA A 95 7.25 -9.29 -0.74
CA ALA A 95 6.73 -9.83 -1.99
C ALA A 95 6.47 -8.72 -3.01
N ILE A 96 5.85 -7.62 -2.55
CA ILE A 96 5.56 -6.48 -3.43
C ILE A 96 6.86 -5.89 -3.97
N VAL A 97 7.81 -5.62 -3.08
CA VAL A 97 9.06 -4.98 -3.49
C VAL A 97 9.80 -5.85 -4.49
N LYS A 98 9.89 -7.14 -4.22
CA LYS A 98 10.60 -8.02 -5.13
C LYS A 98 9.94 -8.09 -6.50
N ALA A 99 8.62 -8.20 -6.53
CA ALA A 99 7.89 -8.34 -7.78
C ALA A 99 7.84 -7.05 -8.58
N ALA A 100 7.78 -5.90 -7.91
CA ALA A 100 7.62 -4.62 -8.58
C ALA A 100 8.94 -3.99 -9.01
N LYS A 101 10.04 -4.44 -8.46
CA LYS A 101 11.33 -3.79 -8.70
C LYS A 101 11.85 -4.02 -10.11
N THR A 102 12.26 -2.94 -10.76
CA THR A 102 13.02 -3.02 -12.00
C THR A 102 14.44 -2.51 -11.79
N GLY A 103 14.67 -1.76 -10.73
CA GLY A 103 15.97 -1.13 -10.48
C GLY A 103 16.11 0.22 -11.16
N LYS A 104 15.04 0.68 -11.81
CA LYS A 104 15.07 1.95 -12.54
C LYS A 104 14.21 2.98 -11.84
N ILE A 105 14.46 4.23 -12.16
CA ILE A 105 13.66 5.34 -11.64
C ILE A 105 12.21 5.09 -11.97
N GLY A 106 11.35 5.37 -11.02
CA GLY A 106 9.91 5.23 -11.21
C GLY A 106 9.33 3.93 -10.71
N ASP A 107 10.13 3.10 -10.05
CA ASP A 107 9.64 1.83 -9.51
C ASP A 107 8.52 2.01 -8.48
N GLY A 108 8.49 3.15 -7.82
CA GLY A 108 7.42 3.43 -6.88
C GLY A 108 7.82 3.26 -5.44
N LYS A 109 6.82 3.19 -4.58
CA LYS A 109 7.04 3.14 -3.13
C LYS A 109 5.96 2.30 -2.47
N VAL A 110 6.28 1.81 -1.30
CA VAL A 110 5.32 1.09 -0.46
C VAL A 110 5.21 1.87 0.84
N PHE A 111 3.98 2.15 1.24
CA PHE A 111 3.70 2.83 2.49
C PHE A 111 2.96 1.86 3.41
N VAL A 112 3.32 1.89 4.70
CA VAL A 112 2.66 1.06 5.69
C VAL A 112 2.14 1.98 6.78
N SER A 113 0.88 1.84 7.12
CA SER A 113 0.28 2.66 8.16
C SER A 113 -0.59 1.79 9.07
N ASN A 114 -0.86 2.30 10.26
CA ASN A 114 -1.70 1.61 11.22
C ASN A 114 -3.16 1.77 10.82
N VAL A 115 -3.94 0.73 11.09
CA VAL A 115 -5.38 0.76 10.87
C VAL A 115 -6.04 0.58 12.22
N ASP A 116 -6.88 1.55 12.59
CA ASP A 116 -7.53 1.52 13.88
C ASP A 116 -8.59 0.44 13.97
N ASP A 117 -9.31 0.24 12.89
CA ASP A 117 -10.37 -0.76 12.88
C ASP A 117 -10.72 -1.13 11.45
N ALA A 118 -11.32 -2.28 11.28
CA ALA A 118 -11.83 -2.74 9.99
C ALA A 118 -13.12 -3.49 10.27
N ILE A 119 -14.13 -3.26 9.45
CA ILE A 119 -15.44 -3.89 9.60
C ILE A 119 -15.82 -4.46 8.26
N ARG A 120 -16.12 -5.75 8.23
CA ARG A 120 -16.57 -6.38 6.99
C ARG A 120 -18.04 -6.09 6.81
N ILE A 121 -18.40 -5.47 5.72
CA ILE A 121 -19.77 -5.00 5.51
C ILE A 121 -20.76 -6.14 5.53
N ARG A 122 -20.43 -7.27 4.90
CA ARG A 122 -21.39 -8.35 4.77
C ARG A 122 -21.71 -9.04 6.11
N THR A 123 -20.74 -9.12 7.00
CA THR A 123 -20.86 -9.94 8.20
C THR A 123 -20.80 -9.18 9.51
N ASP A 124 -20.45 -7.88 9.46
CA ASP A 124 -20.19 -7.06 10.64
C ASP A 124 -19.01 -7.53 11.46
N GLU A 125 -18.21 -8.46 10.96
CA GLU A 125 -16.98 -8.87 11.65
C GLU A 125 -16.01 -7.70 11.74
N LYS A 126 -15.28 -7.63 12.83
CA LYS A 126 -14.35 -6.54 13.10
C LYS A 126 -12.95 -7.03 13.34
N GLY A 127 -12.00 -6.14 13.17
CA GLY A 127 -10.60 -6.40 13.47
C GLY A 127 -10.01 -7.43 12.51
N ASP A 128 -9.18 -8.32 13.04
CA ASP A 128 -8.50 -9.31 12.20
C ASP A 128 -9.49 -10.19 11.43
N ALA A 129 -10.65 -10.43 11.97
CA ALA A 129 -11.63 -11.26 11.29
C ALA A 129 -12.20 -10.59 10.04
N ALA A 130 -12.03 -9.27 9.93
CA ALA A 130 -12.56 -8.51 8.81
C ALA A 130 -11.57 -8.42 7.63
N VAL A 131 -10.34 -8.81 7.85
CA VAL A 131 -9.29 -8.62 6.82
C VAL A 131 -8.63 -9.93 6.41
#